data_487426820dd7f8e5e1fbab2ed2a79f23
#
_entry.id   487426820dd7f8e5e1fbab2ed2a79f23
#
_cell.length_a   1.000
_cell.length_b   1.000
_cell.length_c   1.000
_cell.angle_alpha   90.00
_cell.angle_beta   90.00
_cell.angle_gamma   90.00
#
_symmetry.space_group_name_H-M   'P 1'
#
loop_
_entity.id
_entity.type
_entity.pdbx_description
1 polymer ?
#
loop_
_entity_poly.entity_id
_entity_poly.type
_entity_poly.pdbx_seq_one_letter_code
_entity_poly.pdbx_strand_id
1 'polypeptide(L)'
;MGKAVPIRGSRFLVTGGASLVGSATAQHLLEEGAAEVVILDSFYQGAREAIEHIASDSRLKVVEADVLRLPQVLAAAKGMDGVLHLAAVMSLTMDRDPWMGLDVNIRGTQNVIEACCVNGVKKLVFPSSTAAYGYGPGIAGDLVESTPFHSAGAPPAAILYGASKIVGEQLCRDAHAKRGLDYVALRYATVYGERQHYRAANALYIVETYDRVKRGLAPQVIGDGSETKHFVHVADVARANAAAFASEATDVALNISGPSPVTTLELVRLVAELAGLALELERIAPDAGKVRLTSGGPWRLDHGAAERIIGWRPEVDMREGIGRLIAWREARGAGGQTVGV
;
A
#
# COMPACT_ATOMS: atom_id res chain seq x y z
N MET A 1 6.12 16.23 20.63
CA MET A 1 6.87 16.01 19.38
C MET A 1 7.63 14.71 19.52
N GLY A 2 7.59 13.86 18.52
CA GLY A 2 8.32 12.58 18.48
C GLY A 2 9.75 12.78 17.99
N LYS A 3 10.46 11.65 17.86
CA LYS A 3 11.85 11.64 17.38
C LYS A 3 11.87 11.54 15.85
N ALA A 4 12.56 12.45 15.19
CA ALA A 4 12.91 12.30 13.79
C ALA A 4 13.97 11.16 13.61
N VAL A 5 13.81 10.35 12.58
CA VAL A 5 14.79 9.35 12.15
C VAL A 5 15.29 9.79 10.77
N PRO A 6 16.46 10.45 10.66
CA PRO A 6 17.01 10.86 9.39
C PRO A 6 17.31 9.62 8.54
N ILE A 7 17.02 9.69 7.24
CA ILE A 7 17.24 8.52 6.38
C ILE A 7 18.73 8.21 6.24
N ARG A 8 19.52 9.24 5.91
CA ARG A 8 20.97 9.09 5.74
C ARG A 8 21.63 8.59 7.03
N GLY A 9 22.32 7.48 6.91
CA GLY A 9 23.09 6.86 8.00
C GLY A 9 22.26 6.05 8.99
N SER A 10 20.93 6.01 8.87
CA SER A 10 20.05 5.18 9.72
C SER A 10 19.82 3.78 9.14
N ARG A 11 19.36 2.88 9.98
CA ARG A 11 19.10 1.47 9.67
C ARG A 11 17.59 1.21 9.75
N PHE A 12 17.03 0.57 8.71
CA PHE A 12 15.60 0.36 8.60
C PHE A 12 15.24 -1.12 8.42
N LEU A 13 14.19 -1.55 9.11
CA LEU A 13 13.51 -2.82 8.85
C LEU A 13 12.23 -2.55 8.05
N VAL A 14 12.04 -3.27 6.95
CA VAL A 14 10.82 -3.25 6.13
C VAL A 14 10.22 -4.64 6.14
N THR A 15 9.15 -4.86 6.92
CA THR A 15 8.41 -6.13 6.89
C THR A 15 7.45 -6.13 5.71
N GLY A 16 7.27 -7.28 5.04
CA GLY A 16 6.53 -7.33 3.77
C GLY A 16 7.28 -6.60 2.64
N GLY A 17 8.61 -6.57 2.73
CA GLY A 17 9.46 -5.77 1.84
C GLY A 17 9.58 -6.30 0.42
N ALA A 18 9.26 -7.58 0.16
CA ALA A 18 9.22 -8.17 -1.18
C ALA A 18 7.88 -7.92 -1.90
N SER A 19 7.24 -6.78 -1.63
CA SER A 19 6.00 -6.31 -2.22
C SER A 19 6.19 -5.05 -3.06
N LEU A 20 5.14 -4.60 -3.76
CA LEU A 20 5.15 -3.35 -4.54
C LEU A 20 5.65 -2.17 -3.70
N VAL A 21 5.00 -1.91 -2.57
CA VAL A 21 5.33 -0.75 -1.72
C VAL A 21 6.64 -0.98 -0.98
N GLY A 22 6.89 -2.21 -0.51
CA GLY A 22 8.09 -2.55 0.25
C GLY A 22 9.36 -2.38 -0.56
N SER A 23 9.38 -2.89 -1.79
CA SER A 23 10.54 -2.79 -2.68
C SER A 23 10.82 -1.35 -3.11
N ALA A 24 9.78 -0.58 -3.42
CA ALA A 24 9.92 0.84 -3.77
C ALA A 24 10.42 1.67 -2.58
N THR A 25 9.92 1.40 -1.38
CA THR A 25 10.40 2.10 -0.18
C THR A 25 11.84 1.71 0.15
N ALA A 26 12.18 0.41 0.08
CA ALA A 26 13.56 -0.03 0.30
C ALA A 26 14.54 0.63 -0.68
N GLN A 27 14.17 0.70 -1.97
CA GLN A 27 14.93 1.43 -2.98
C GLN A 27 15.13 2.90 -2.58
N HIS A 28 14.04 3.60 -2.26
CA HIS A 28 14.10 5.03 -1.92
C HIS A 28 14.96 5.29 -0.67
N LEU A 29 14.85 4.45 0.37
CA LEU A 29 15.68 4.56 1.57
C LEU A 29 17.17 4.37 1.26
N LEU A 30 17.53 3.42 0.37
CA LEU A 30 18.90 3.20 -0.07
C LEU A 30 19.42 4.40 -0.89
N GLU A 31 18.61 4.94 -1.80
CA GLU A 31 18.94 6.14 -2.61
C GLU A 31 19.17 7.38 -1.73
N GLU A 32 18.38 7.56 -0.67
CA GLU A 32 18.53 8.64 0.32
C GLU A 32 19.70 8.41 1.30
N GLY A 33 20.41 7.30 1.18
CA GLY A 33 21.65 7.03 1.92
C GLY A 33 21.45 6.33 3.25
N ALA A 34 20.41 5.51 3.40
CA ALA A 34 20.30 4.59 4.54
C ALA A 34 21.58 3.75 4.69
N ALA A 35 22.02 3.55 5.94
CA ALA A 35 23.19 2.72 6.22
C ALA A 35 22.92 1.23 6.00
N GLU A 36 21.71 0.80 6.27
CA GLU A 36 21.26 -0.58 6.06
C GLU A 36 19.73 -0.60 5.88
N VAL A 37 19.25 -1.44 4.97
CA VAL A 37 17.83 -1.78 4.84
C VAL A 37 17.69 -3.30 4.95
N VAL A 38 16.92 -3.75 5.93
CA VAL A 38 16.58 -5.17 6.11
C VAL A 38 15.16 -5.38 5.62
N ILE A 39 14.97 -6.23 4.62
CA ILE A 39 13.67 -6.73 4.19
C ILE A 39 13.38 -8.01 4.95
N LEU A 40 12.26 -8.06 5.67
CA LEU A 40 11.69 -9.27 6.26
C LEU A 40 10.42 -9.63 5.49
N ASP A 41 10.40 -10.80 4.87
CA ASP A 41 9.26 -11.29 4.11
C ASP A 41 9.13 -12.80 4.24
N SER A 42 7.92 -13.31 4.33
CA SER A 42 7.65 -14.75 4.33
C SER A 42 7.55 -15.34 2.92
N PHE A 43 7.54 -14.48 1.91
CA PHE A 43 7.30 -14.83 0.50
C PHE A 43 5.97 -15.56 0.24
N TYR A 44 5.02 -15.48 1.16
CA TYR A 44 3.68 -16.02 0.96
C TYR A 44 2.94 -15.32 -0.20
N GLN A 45 2.99 -13.98 -0.22
CA GLN A 45 2.49 -13.15 -1.33
C GLN A 45 3.62 -12.34 -1.99
N GLY A 46 4.69 -12.10 -1.28
CA GLY A 46 5.88 -11.42 -1.77
C GLY A 46 6.60 -12.21 -2.87
N ALA A 47 7.32 -11.49 -3.72
CA ALA A 47 8.04 -12.08 -4.84
C ALA A 47 9.50 -11.59 -4.83
N ARG A 48 10.47 -12.51 -5.06
CA ARG A 48 11.90 -12.16 -5.13
C ARG A 48 12.18 -11.19 -6.29
N GLU A 49 11.42 -11.32 -7.37
CA GLU A 49 11.48 -10.45 -8.55
C GLU A 49 11.15 -8.98 -8.22
N ALA A 50 10.37 -8.74 -7.16
CA ALA A 50 10.04 -7.37 -6.73
C ALA A 50 11.25 -6.61 -6.20
N ILE A 51 12.28 -7.31 -5.72
CA ILE A 51 13.49 -6.74 -5.09
C ILE A 51 14.76 -6.95 -5.92
N GLU A 52 14.70 -7.60 -7.10
CA GLU A 52 15.86 -7.88 -7.96
C GLU A 52 16.65 -6.61 -8.30
N HIS A 53 15.95 -5.50 -8.57
CA HIS A 53 16.55 -4.23 -9.00
C HIS A 53 17.43 -3.57 -7.93
N ILE A 54 17.30 -3.98 -6.65
CA ILE A 54 18.11 -3.49 -5.53
C ILE A 54 18.96 -4.61 -4.90
N ALA A 55 18.88 -5.83 -5.41
CA ALA A 55 19.54 -6.99 -4.80
C ALA A 55 21.08 -6.90 -4.77
N SER A 56 21.68 -6.09 -5.66
CA SER A 56 23.14 -5.89 -5.69
C SER A 56 23.65 -4.82 -4.72
N ASP A 57 22.77 -4.07 -4.05
CA ASP A 57 23.20 -3.07 -3.07
C ASP A 57 23.67 -3.77 -1.79
N SER A 58 24.93 -3.57 -1.43
CA SER A 58 25.57 -4.22 -0.26
C SER A 58 24.93 -3.83 1.08
N ARG A 59 24.14 -2.75 1.12
CA ARG A 59 23.42 -2.28 2.30
C ARG A 59 22.06 -2.97 2.47
N LEU A 60 21.58 -3.69 1.43
CA LEU A 60 20.36 -4.46 1.49
C LEU A 60 20.60 -5.84 2.07
N LYS A 61 19.77 -6.23 3.04
CA LYS A 61 19.66 -7.60 3.54
C LYS A 61 18.25 -8.13 3.38
N VAL A 62 18.13 -9.38 2.99
CA VAL A 62 16.82 -10.04 2.84
C VAL A 62 16.77 -11.21 3.82
N VAL A 63 15.76 -11.20 4.69
CA VAL A 63 15.51 -12.21 5.71
C VAL A 63 14.16 -12.87 5.42
N GLU A 64 14.18 -14.16 5.08
CA GLU A 64 12.96 -14.95 4.95
C GLU A 64 12.45 -15.31 6.35
N ALA A 65 11.35 -14.64 6.75
CA ALA A 65 10.80 -14.76 8.10
C ALA A 65 9.33 -14.36 8.12
N ASP A 66 8.63 -14.82 9.16
CA ASP A 66 7.19 -14.61 9.34
C ASP A 66 6.93 -13.67 10.53
N VAL A 67 6.13 -12.62 10.31
CA VAL A 67 5.72 -11.68 11.37
C VAL A 67 4.91 -12.35 12.50
N LEU A 68 4.35 -13.53 12.26
CA LEU A 68 3.69 -14.34 13.29
C LEU A 68 4.70 -15.01 14.25
N ARG A 69 5.98 -14.98 13.93
CA ARG A 69 7.06 -15.57 14.72
C ARG A 69 7.85 -14.49 15.48
N LEU A 70 7.35 -14.10 16.64
CA LEU A 70 7.97 -13.03 17.46
C LEU A 70 9.50 -13.12 17.57
N PRO A 71 10.13 -14.29 17.81
CA PRO A 71 11.59 -14.38 17.88
C PRO A 71 12.31 -13.95 16.60
N GLN A 72 11.72 -14.23 15.42
CA GLN A 72 12.26 -13.80 14.13
C GLN A 72 12.18 -12.29 13.96
N VAL A 73 11.04 -11.68 14.33
CA VAL A 73 10.84 -10.23 14.27
C VAL A 73 11.76 -9.51 15.26
N LEU A 74 11.91 -10.03 16.48
CA LEU A 74 12.87 -9.50 17.48
C LEU A 74 14.29 -9.48 16.95
N ALA A 75 14.73 -10.57 16.31
CA ALA A 75 16.06 -10.64 15.73
C ALA A 75 16.26 -9.65 14.59
N ALA A 76 15.28 -9.51 13.70
CA ALA A 76 15.34 -8.58 12.56
C ALA A 76 15.28 -7.10 12.98
N ALA A 77 14.56 -6.77 14.05
CA ALA A 77 14.45 -5.41 14.56
C ALA A 77 15.65 -4.95 15.39
N LYS A 78 16.58 -5.86 15.72
CA LYS A 78 17.73 -5.53 16.57
C LYS A 78 18.65 -4.51 15.90
N GLY A 79 18.84 -3.37 16.56
CA GLY A 79 19.71 -2.29 16.11
C GLY A 79 19.15 -1.47 14.94
N MET A 80 17.84 -1.60 14.65
CA MET A 80 17.16 -0.76 13.67
C MET A 80 16.74 0.57 14.30
N ASP A 81 16.89 1.66 13.55
CA ASP A 81 16.45 2.99 13.94
C ASP A 81 14.95 3.18 13.65
N GLY A 82 14.48 2.69 12.51
CA GLY A 82 13.09 2.76 12.07
C GLY A 82 12.56 1.42 11.56
N VAL A 83 11.26 1.20 11.72
CA VAL A 83 10.55 0.02 11.19
C VAL A 83 9.38 0.48 10.34
N LEU A 84 9.28 -0.02 9.10
CA LEU A 84 8.11 0.08 8.24
C LEU A 84 7.39 -1.27 8.24
N HIS A 85 6.16 -1.32 8.76
CA HIS A 85 5.43 -2.57 8.91
C HIS A 85 4.41 -2.80 7.81
N LEU A 86 4.86 -3.21 6.61
CA LEU A 86 3.99 -3.49 5.45
C LEU A 86 3.39 -4.90 5.41
N ALA A 87 3.97 -5.85 6.16
CA ALA A 87 3.48 -7.23 6.17
C ALA A 87 2.00 -7.28 6.61
N ALA A 88 1.13 -7.52 5.66
CA ALA A 88 -0.31 -7.61 5.84
C ALA A 88 -0.94 -8.36 4.68
N VAL A 89 -2.12 -8.91 4.88
CA VAL A 89 -2.96 -9.46 3.82
C VAL A 89 -4.18 -8.58 3.59
N MET A 90 -4.69 -8.59 2.36
CA MET A 90 -5.75 -7.70 1.92
C MET A 90 -7.11 -8.39 1.87
N SER A 91 -8.15 -7.63 1.51
CA SER A 91 -9.55 -8.08 1.51
C SER A 91 -9.80 -9.38 0.72
N LEU A 92 -9.11 -9.62 -0.39
CA LEU A 92 -9.24 -10.89 -1.14
C LEU A 92 -8.76 -12.10 -0.34
N THR A 93 -7.70 -11.95 0.43
CA THR A 93 -7.21 -13.00 1.32
C THR A 93 -8.13 -13.16 2.53
N MET A 94 -8.63 -12.04 3.08
CA MET A 94 -9.65 -12.06 4.14
C MET A 94 -10.94 -12.77 3.71
N ASP A 95 -11.32 -12.67 2.43
CA ASP A 95 -12.49 -13.37 1.89
C ASP A 95 -12.28 -14.89 1.83
N ARG A 96 -11.07 -15.33 1.49
CA ARG A 96 -10.72 -16.75 1.39
C ARG A 96 -10.43 -17.40 2.74
N ASP A 97 -9.69 -16.70 3.60
CA ASP A 97 -9.27 -17.15 4.93
C ASP A 97 -9.21 -15.98 5.91
N PRO A 98 -10.35 -15.65 6.55
CA PRO A 98 -10.41 -14.54 7.49
C PRO A 98 -9.56 -14.79 8.75
N TRP A 99 -9.37 -16.04 9.17
CA TRP A 99 -8.58 -16.36 10.36
C TRP A 99 -7.12 -16.06 10.15
N MET A 100 -6.54 -16.57 9.07
CA MET A 100 -5.16 -16.24 8.70
C MET A 100 -5.01 -14.73 8.46
N GLY A 101 -6.00 -14.11 7.82
CA GLY A 101 -6.01 -12.67 7.58
C GLY A 101 -5.93 -11.85 8.87
N LEU A 102 -6.74 -12.16 9.86
CA LEU A 102 -6.73 -11.49 11.16
C LEU A 102 -5.46 -11.81 11.96
N ASP A 103 -4.97 -13.05 11.91
CA ASP A 103 -3.70 -13.42 12.55
C ASP A 103 -2.55 -12.55 12.02
N VAL A 104 -2.38 -12.48 10.71
CA VAL A 104 -1.30 -11.69 10.11
C VAL A 104 -1.46 -10.20 10.43
N ASN A 105 -2.66 -9.65 10.22
CA ASN A 105 -2.86 -8.20 10.33
C ASN A 105 -2.91 -7.71 11.79
N ILE A 106 -3.33 -8.52 12.74
CA ILE A 106 -3.45 -8.11 14.16
C ILE A 106 -2.30 -8.68 14.97
N ARG A 107 -2.14 -10.00 15.05
CA ARG A 107 -1.08 -10.62 15.84
C ARG A 107 0.31 -10.33 15.26
N GLY A 108 0.45 -10.34 13.92
CA GLY A 108 1.68 -9.91 13.26
C GLY A 108 2.05 -8.47 13.62
N THR A 109 1.08 -7.54 13.62
CA THR A 109 1.28 -6.15 14.06
C THR A 109 1.68 -6.07 15.53
N GLN A 110 1.04 -6.84 16.41
CA GLN A 110 1.43 -6.91 17.84
C GLN A 110 2.89 -7.35 18.00
N ASN A 111 3.32 -8.37 17.26
CA ASN A 111 4.69 -8.87 17.31
C ASN A 111 5.70 -7.82 16.82
N VAL A 112 5.38 -7.05 15.77
CA VAL A 112 6.25 -5.98 15.28
C VAL A 112 6.35 -4.84 16.28
N ILE A 113 5.24 -4.41 16.87
CA ILE A 113 5.21 -3.39 17.93
C ILE A 113 6.04 -3.86 19.13
N GLU A 114 5.86 -5.11 19.56
CA GLU A 114 6.64 -5.69 20.65
C GLU A 114 8.14 -5.66 20.35
N ALA A 115 8.52 -6.09 19.13
CA ALA A 115 9.91 -6.08 18.71
C ALA A 115 10.50 -4.65 18.65
N CYS A 116 9.71 -3.65 18.22
CA CYS A 116 10.11 -2.24 18.25
C CYS A 116 10.39 -1.79 19.69
N CYS A 117 9.48 -2.06 20.60
CA CYS A 117 9.61 -1.65 22.00
C CYS A 117 10.78 -2.33 22.72
N VAL A 118 10.97 -3.64 22.52
CA VAL A 118 12.08 -4.40 23.15
C VAL A 118 13.44 -3.94 22.63
N ASN A 119 13.55 -3.65 21.33
CA ASN A 119 14.81 -3.24 20.70
C ASN A 119 15.08 -1.72 20.76
N GLY A 120 14.17 -0.93 21.32
CA GLY A 120 14.32 0.53 21.41
C GLY A 120 14.30 1.23 20.04
N VAL A 121 13.51 0.70 19.09
CA VAL A 121 13.30 1.34 17.79
C VAL A 121 12.73 2.74 17.99
N LYS A 122 13.32 3.72 17.31
CA LYS A 122 12.97 5.14 17.50
C LYS A 122 11.60 5.50 16.93
N LYS A 123 11.24 4.92 15.78
CA LYS A 123 9.97 5.20 15.11
C LYS A 123 9.43 4.00 14.31
N LEU A 124 8.14 3.78 14.42
CA LEU A 124 7.37 2.84 13.61
C LEU A 124 6.53 3.63 12.58
N VAL A 125 6.67 3.35 11.29
CA VAL A 125 5.71 3.75 10.27
C VAL A 125 4.77 2.57 10.04
N PHE A 126 3.47 2.81 10.28
CA PHE A 126 2.42 1.81 10.13
C PHE A 126 1.58 2.09 8.88
N PRO A 127 1.72 1.28 7.83
CA PRO A 127 0.87 1.35 6.65
C PRO A 127 -0.58 0.96 6.97
N SER A 128 -1.41 1.97 7.17
CA SER A 128 -2.85 1.85 7.23
C SER A 128 -3.45 1.93 5.82
N SER A 129 -4.73 2.15 5.70
CA SER A 129 -5.44 2.14 4.42
C SER A 129 -6.65 3.07 4.50
N THR A 130 -7.11 3.56 3.35
CA THR A 130 -8.45 4.18 3.24
C THR A 130 -9.58 3.24 3.66
N ALA A 131 -9.32 1.94 3.71
CA ALA A 131 -10.23 0.96 4.31
C ALA A 131 -10.55 1.25 5.79
N ALA A 132 -9.72 2.03 6.49
CA ALA A 132 -9.99 2.51 7.85
C ALA A 132 -11.19 3.47 7.93
N TYR A 133 -11.68 4.00 6.82
CA TYR A 133 -12.95 4.73 6.75
C TYR A 133 -14.15 3.81 6.53
N GLY A 134 -13.90 2.56 6.20
CA GLY A 134 -14.93 1.57 5.86
C GLY A 134 -15.30 1.59 4.39
N TYR A 135 -16.46 1.00 4.11
CA TYR A 135 -16.98 0.79 2.76
C TYR A 135 -18.52 0.90 2.78
N GLY A 136 -19.11 1.06 1.62
CA GLY A 136 -20.55 0.99 1.45
C GLY A 136 -21.20 2.33 1.12
N PRO A 137 -22.51 2.30 0.82
CA PRO A 137 -23.27 3.51 0.52
C PRO A 137 -23.33 4.41 1.76
N GLY A 138 -23.26 5.70 1.56
CA GLY A 138 -23.35 6.69 2.65
C GLY A 138 -22.02 7.34 3.02
N ILE A 139 -20.88 6.85 2.49
CA ILE A 139 -19.61 7.58 2.58
C ILE A 139 -19.61 8.62 1.44
N ALA A 140 -19.57 9.91 1.80
CA ALA A 140 -19.60 11.03 0.84
C ALA A 140 -18.79 12.22 1.37
N GLY A 141 -18.44 13.14 0.47
CA GLY A 141 -17.72 14.37 0.79
C GLY A 141 -16.20 14.13 1.01
N ASP A 142 -15.58 15.05 1.72
CA ASP A 142 -14.14 14.97 1.98
C ASP A 142 -13.85 14.02 3.16
N LEU A 143 -13.06 12.99 2.90
CA LEU A 143 -12.57 12.08 3.92
C LEU A 143 -11.29 12.66 4.52
N VAL A 144 -11.40 13.14 5.74
CA VAL A 144 -10.30 13.61 6.58
C VAL A 144 -9.99 12.55 7.64
N GLU A 145 -8.84 12.66 8.30
CA GLU A 145 -8.36 11.63 9.24
C GLU A 145 -9.29 11.39 10.43
N SER A 146 -10.14 12.37 10.78
CA SER A 146 -11.17 12.25 11.84
C SER A 146 -12.47 11.60 11.37
N THR A 147 -12.63 11.30 10.07
CA THR A 147 -13.84 10.65 9.55
C THR A 147 -14.01 9.26 10.18
N PRO A 148 -15.20 8.96 10.76
CA PRO A 148 -15.42 7.71 11.45
C PRO A 148 -15.53 6.52 10.47
N PHE A 149 -15.30 5.32 10.99
CA PHE A 149 -15.47 4.07 10.25
C PHE A 149 -16.95 3.81 9.94
N HIS A 150 -17.24 3.49 8.68
CA HIS A 150 -18.56 3.13 8.19
C HIS A 150 -18.59 1.70 7.65
N SER A 151 -19.58 0.91 8.07
CA SER A 151 -19.64 -0.52 7.72
C SER A 151 -20.96 -0.96 7.08
N ALA A 152 -21.97 -0.09 7.05
CA ALA A 152 -23.30 -0.47 6.55
C ALA A 152 -23.27 -0.80 5.05
N GLY A 153 -23.78 -2.00 4.70
CA GLY A 153 -23.90 -2.44 3.30
C GLY A 153 -22.60 -2.87 2.61
N ALA A 154 -21.49 -2.97 3.37
CA ALA A 154 -20.23 -3.43 2.82
C ALA A 154 -20.02 -4.95 2.99
N PRO A 155 -19.26 -5.61 2.08
CA PRO A 155 -18.94 -7.03 2.21
C PRO A 155 -18.13 -7.34 3.48
N PRO A 156 -18.38 -8.47 4.18
CA PRO A 156 -17.68 -8.82 5.41
C PRO A 156 -16.16 -8.79 5.31
N ALA A 157 -15.58 -9.29 4.23
CA ALA A 157 -14.13 -9.31 4.03
C ALA A 157 -13.51 -7.89 3.94
N ALA A 158 -14.23 -6.95 3.32
CA ALA A 158 -13.81 -5.54 3.27
C ALA A 158 -13.86 -4.90 4.66
N ILE A 159 -14.91 -5.21 5.45
CA ILE A 159 -15.04 -4.74 6.83
C ILE A 159 -13.94 -5.31 7.72
N LEU A 160 -13.67 -6.62 7.63
CA LEU A 160 -12.60 -7.26 8.41
C LEU A 160 -11.23 -6.65 8.11
N TYR A 161 -10.95 -6.39 6.83
CA TYR A 161 -9.71 -5.71 6.44
C TYR A 161 -9.63 -4.29 7.02
N GLY A 162 -10.67 -3.47 6.82
CA GLY A 162 -10.72 -2.11 7.36
C GLY A 162 -10.60 -2.07 8.88
N ALA A 163 -11.35 -2.93 9.57
CA ALA A 163 -11.29 -3.08 11.02
C ALA A 163 -9.89 -3.49 11.50
N SER A 164 -9.21 -4.41 10.80
CA SER A 164 -7.84 -4.81 11.15
C SER A 164 -6.85 -3.65 11.07
N LYS A 165 -7.04 -2.71 10.11
CA LYS A 165 -6.22 -1.50 10.00
C LYS A 165 -6.49 -0.52 11.15
N ILE A 166 -7.75 -0.33 11.54
CA ILE A 166 -8.11 0.48 12.71
C ILE A 166 -7.50 -0.12 13.98
N VAL A 167 -7.62 -1.44 14.17
CA VAL A 167 -7.01 -2.13 15.32
C VAL A 167 -5.50 -1.89 15.34
N GLY A 168 -4.82 -1.98 14.18
CA GLY A 168 -3.38 -1.69 14.06
C GLY A 168 -3.03 -0.26 14.46
N GLU A 169 -3.81 0.74 14.01
CA GLU A 169 -3.63 2.15 14.44
C GLU A 169 -3.78 2.29 15.95
N GLN A 170 -4.79 1.64 16.57
CA GLN A 170 -5.01 1.71 18.01
C GLN A 170 -3.93 0.96 18.81
N LEU A 171 -3.38 -0.15 18.29
CA LEU A 171 -2.24 -0.85 18.90
C LEU A 171 -0.98 0.03 18.90
N CYS A 172 -0.71 0.75 17.81
CA CYS A 172 0.38 1.73 17.74
C CYS A 172 0.19 2.85 18.77
N ARG A 173 -1.03 3.39 18.86
CA ARG A 173 -1.39 4.45 19.82
C ARG A 173 -1.24 3.99 21.27
N ASP A 174 -1.69 2.77 21.59
CA ASP A 174 -1.52 2.18 22.93
C ASP A 174 -0.03 2.01 23.28
N ALA A 175 0.78 1.51 22.34
CA ALA A 175 2.23 1.36 22.53
C ALA A 175 2.92 2.73 22.70
N HIS A 176 2.49 3.75 21.96
CA HIS A 176 2.99 5.12 22.16
C HIS A 176 2.68 5.62 23.57
N ALA A 177 1.42 5.52 23.98
CA ALA A 177 0.96 6.03 25.29
C ALA A 177 1.61 5.29 26.48
N LYS A 178 1.80 3.98 26.38
CA LYS A 178 2.27 3.15 27.51
C LYS A 178 3.78 2.88 27.50
N ARG A 179 4.40 2.88 26.33
CA ARG A 179 5.79 2.43 26.15
C ARG A 179 6.67 3.44 25.43
N GLY A 180 6.10 4.59 25.01
CA GLY A 180 6.84 5.67 24.35
C GLY A 180 7.34 5.36 22.95
N LEU A 181 6.73 4.39 22.25
CA LEU A 181 7.06 4.10 20.85
C LEU A 181 6.49 5.19 19.95
N ASP A 182 7.35 5.99 19.30
CA ASP A 182 6.89 6.95 18.31
C ASP A 182 6.38 6.23 17.06
N TYR A 183 5.24 6.71 16.52
CA TYR A 183 4.67 6.14 15.30
C TYR A 183 3.97 7.17 14.43
N VAL A 184 3.89 6.86 13.13
CA VAL A 184 3.02 7.54 12.16
C VAL A 184 2.25 6.46 11.41
N ALA A 185 0.93 6.55 11.38
CA ALA A 185 0.09 5.71 10.54
C ALA A 185 -0.18 6.42 9.20
N LEU A 186 0.00 5.71 8.08
CA LEU A 186 -0.23 6.25 6.74
C LEU A 186 -1.37 5.51 6.07
N ARG A 187 -2.53 6.18 5.90
CA ARG A 187 -3.73 5.64 5.25
C ARG A 187 -3.59 5.77 3.74
N TYR A 188 -3.05 4.73 3.10
CA TYR A 188 -2.85 4.73 1.66
C TYR A 188 -4.17 4.63 0.90
N ALA A 189 -4.30 5.44 -0.15
CA ALA A 189 -5.22 5.20 -1.26
C ALA A 189 -4.79 3.94 -2.05
N THR A 190 -5.44 3.62 -3.16
CA THR A 190 -5.06 2.48 -4.01
C THR A 190 -3.69 2.72 -4.62
N VAL A 191 -2.69 1.96 -4.17
CA VAL A 191 -1.32 2.09 -4.66
C VAL A 191 -1.15 1.35 -5.99
N TYR A 192 -0.49 2.00 -6.95
CA TYR A 192 -0.12 1.43 -8.24
C TYR A 192 1.28 1.87 -8.67
N GLY A 193 1.86 1.21 -9.66
CA GLY A 193 3.15 1.61 -10.23
C GLY A 193 3.96 0.44 -10.76
N GLU A 194 5.22 0.71 -11.10
CA GLU A 194 6.17 -0.26 -11.62
C GLU A 194 6.36 -1.41 -10.63
N ARG A 195 6.65 -2.61 -11.12
CA ARG A 195 6.79 -3.86 -10.34
C ARG A 195 5.49 -4.41 -9.75
N GLN A 196 4.33 -3.82 -10.14
CA GLN A 196 3.04 -4.39 -9.79
C GLN A 196 2.85 -5.74 -10.51
N HIS A 197 2.55 -6.77 -9.73
CA HIS A 197 2.27 -8.11 -10.24
C HIS A 197 0.86 -8.59 -9.84
N TYR A 198 0.36 -9.63 -10.51
CA TYR A 198 -1.01 -10.12 -10.31
C TYR A 198 -1.30 -10.70 -8.91
N ARG A 199 -0.29 -11.10 -8.16
CA ARG A 199 -0.47 -11.57 -6.78
C ARG A 199 -0.85 -10.45 -5.83
N ALA A 200 -0.54 -9.19 -6.21
CA ALA A 200 -0.94 -8.01 -5.46
C ALA A 200 -2.32 -7.55 -5.94
N ALA A 201 -3.33 -7.64 -5.10
CA ALA A 201 -4.71 -7.28 -5.42
C ALA A 201 -4.93 -5.77 -5.69
N ASN A 202 -3.91 -4.94 -5.48
CA ASN A 202 -4.00 -3.50 -5.69
C ASN A 202 -3.97 -3.14 -7.18
N ALA A 203 -4.89 -2.28 -7.58
CA ALA A 203 -4.95 -1.69 -8.91
C ALA A 203 -4.87 -2.71 -10.09
N LEU A 204 -5.25 -3.98 -9.86
CA LEU A 204 -5.29 -5.02 -10.89
C LEU A 204 -6.03 -4.54 -12.14
N TYR A 205 -7.03 -3.69 -11.96
CA TYR A 205 -7.82 -3.15 -13.04
C TYR A 205 -6.99 -2.39 -14.10
N ILE A 206 -5.92 -1.70 -13.69
CA ILE A 206 -4.99 -1.03 -14.62
C ILE A 206 -4.26 -2.09 -15.46
N VAL A 207 -3.73 -3.10 -14.80
CA VAL A 207 -2.95 -4.17 -15.44
C VAL A 207 -3.83 -5.05 -16.34
N GLU A 208 -5.02 -5.42 -15.86
CA GLU A 208 -6.00 -6.18 -16.63
C GLU A 208 -6.45 -5.42 -17.90
N THR A 209 -6.74 -4.12 -17.76
CA THR A 209 -7.09 -3.27 -18.89
C THR A 209 -5.98 -3.23 -19.92
N TYR A 210 -4.73 -2.98 -19.47
CA TYR A 210 -3.56 -2.99 -20.34
C TYR A 210 -3.41 -4.32 -21.08
N ASP A 211 -3.50 -5.45 -20.38
CA ASP A 211 -3.31 -6.77 -20.99
C ASP A 211 -4.43 -7.15 -21.97
N ARG A 212 -5.67 -6.72 -21.71
CA ARG A 212 -6.77 -6.87 -22.67
C ARG A 212 -6.47 -6.09 -23.94
N VAL A 213 -6.13 -4.82 -23.80
CA VAL A 213 -5.81 -3.93 -24.93
C VAL A 213 -4.64 -4.47 -25.75
N LYS A 214 -3.56 -4.92 -25.14
CA LYS A 214 -2.39 -5.51 -25.86
C LYS A 214 -2.72 -6.81 -26.59
N ARG A 215 -3.79 -7.51 -26.20
CA ARG A 215 -4.33 -8.70 -26.92
C ARG A 215 -5.35 -8.32 -28.00
N GLY A 216 -5.59 -7.04 -28.27
CA GLY A 216 -6.58 -6.57 -29.22
C GLY A 216 -8.02 -6.74 -28.74
N LEU A 217 -8.24 -6.96 -27.44
CA LEU A 217 -9.55 -7.10 -26.84
C LEU A 217 -10.05 -5.75 -26.33
N ALA A 218 -11.35 -5.49 -26.49
CA ALA A 218 -11.97 -4.27 -25.99
C ALA A 218 -11.75 -4.10 -24.47
N PRO A 219 -11.32 -2.93 -24.00
CA PRO A 219 -11.26 -2.65 -22.58
C PRO A 219 -12.66 -2.66 -21.99
N GLN A 220 -12.81 -3.23 -20.79
CA GLN A 220 -14.11 -3.42 -20.14
C GLN A 220 -14.35 -2.39 -19.05
N VAL A 221 -15.56 -1.84 -19.01
CA VAL A 221 -16.05 -0.96 -17.94
C VAL A 221 -17.30 -1.56 -17.33
N ILE A 222 -17.31 -1.80 -16.03
CA ILE A 222 -18.47 -2.30 -15.31
C ILE A 222 -19.42 -1.13 -15.06
N GLY A 223 -20.69 -1.29 -15.43
CA GLY A 223 -21.70 -0.25 -15.32
C GLY A 223 -21.44 0.92 -16.27
N ASP A 224 -21.64 2.13 -15.78
CA ASP A 224 -21.39 3.37 -16.54
C ASP A 224 -19.95 3.88 -16.40
N GLY A 225 -19.19 3.35 -15.44
CA GLY A 225 -17.81 3.76 -15.14
C GLY A 225 -17.67 5.10 -14.44
N SER A 226 -18.77 5.64 -13.89
CA SER A 226 -18.77 6.92 -13.16
C SER A 226 -18.17 6.82 -11.75
N GLU A 227 -17.96 5.60 -11.24
CA GLU A 227 -17.33 5.42 -9.92
C GLU A 227 -15.97 6.12 -9.84
N THR A 228 -15.82 6.98 -8.86
CA THR A 228 -14.56 7.67 -8.56
C THR A 228 -13.67 6.80 -7.67
N LYS A 229 -12.38 6.80 -7.96
CA LYS A 229 -11.35 6.08 -7.19
C LYS A 229 -10.17 6.98 -6.92
N HIS A 230 -9.51 6.73 -5.80
CA HIS A 230 -8.28 7.41 -5.43
C HIS A 230 -7.11 6.46 -5.62
N PHE A 231 -6.15 6.90 -6.42
CA PHE A 231 -4.90 6.18 -6.63
C PHE A 231 -3.73 7.04 -6.14
N VAL A 232 -2.65 6.38 -5.76
CA VAL A 232 -1.38 7.01 -5.45
C VAL A 232 -0.26 6.20 -6.08
N HIS A 233 0.69 6.88 -6.72
CA HIS A 233 1.83 6.21 -7.33
C HIS A 233 2.78 5.66 -6.27
N VAL A 234 3.36 4.50 -6.50
CA VAL A 234 4.22 3.81 -5.52
C VAL A 234 5.46 4.61 -5.13
N ALA A 235 6.00 5.43 -6.04
CA ALA A 235 7.11 6.34 -5.73
C ALA A 235 6.68 7.43 -4.72
N ASP A 236 5.47 7.95 -4.84
CA ASP A 236 4.92 8.92 -3.88
C ASP A 236 4.71 8.29 -2.50
N VAL A 237 4.27 7.02 -2.46
CA VAL A 237 4.15 6.27 -1.19
C VAL A 237 5.52 6.04 -0.56
N ALA A 238 6.54 5.70 -1.35
CA ALA A 238 7.90 5.53 -0.84
C ALA A 238 8.43 6.83 -0.22
N ARG A 239 8.21 7.99 -0.88
CA ARG A 239 8.54 9.31 -0.33
C ARG A 239 7.75 9.64 0.94
N ALA A 240 6.45 9.26 1.01
CA ALA A 240 5.64 9.45 2.22
C ALA A 240 6.18 8.66 3.40
N ASN A 241 6.61 7.41 3.19
CA ASN A 241 7.23 6.59 4.21
C ASN A 241 8.53 7.21 4.73
N ALA A 242 9.40 7.69 3.84
CA ALA A 242 10.64 8.36 4.21
C ALA A 242 10.36 9.68 4.95
N ALA A 243 9.41 10.49 4.48
CA ALA A 243 9.00 11.74 5.14
C ALA A 243 8.44 11.49 6.55
N ALA A 244 7.65 10.41 6.73
CA ALA A 244 7.15 10.03 8.05
C ALA A 244 8.29 9.68 9.02
N PHE A 245 9.32 8.96 8.58
CA PHE A 245 10.51 8.71 9.40
C PHE A 245 11.26 10.00 9.73
N ALA A 246 11.51 10.85 8.74
CA ALA A 246 12.31 12.06 8.89
C ALA A 246 11.62 13.17 9.68
N SER A 247 10.30 13.13 9.85
CA SER A 247 9.52 14.11 10.60
C SER A 247 9.60 13.91 12.11
N GLU A 248 9.20 14.93 12.88
CA GLU A 248 8.95 14.82 14.32
C GLU A 248 7.49 14.42 14.65
N ALA A 249 6.71 14.07 13.63
CA ALA A 249 5.32 13.62 13.82
C ALA A 249 5.28 12.30 14.61
N THR A 250 4.33 12.20 15.52
CA THR A 250 4.03 11.00 16.30
C THR A 250 2.56 11.01 16.72
N ASP A 251 1.99 9.84 17.05
CA ASP A 251 0.59 9.65 17.45
C ASP A 251 -0.39 10.28 16.43
N VAL A 252 -0.18 10.02 15.14
CA VAL A 252 -0.98 10.61 14.07
C VAL A 252 -1.25 9.59 12.96
N ALA A 253 -2.45 9.67 12.38
CA ALA A 253 -2.78 9.04 11.10
C ALA A 253 -2.82 10.12 10.01
N LEU A 254 -2.35 9.81 8.80
CA LEU A 254 -2.30 10.73 7.66
C LEU A 254 -2.76 10.06 6.39
N ASN A 255 -3.59 10.76 5.61
CA ASN A 255 -4.01 10.30 4.29
C ASN A 255 -2.91 10.46 3.25
N ILE A 256 -2.66 9.41 2.50
CA ILE A 256 -1.68 9.38 1.41
C ILE A 256 -2.41 9.02 0.12
N SER A 257 -2.67 10.04 -0.71
CA SER A 257 -3.45 9.96 -1.94
C SER A 257 -2.75 10.66 -3.08
N GLY A 258 -3.06 10.27 -4.31
CA GLY A 258 -2.61 11.03 -5.50
C GLY A 258 -3.31 12.39 -5.62
N PRO A 259 -2.91 13.19 -6.64
CA PRO A 259 -3.36 14.58 -6.77
C PRO A 259 -4.88 14.75 -6.92
N SER A 260 -5.52 13.80 -7.59
CA SER A 260 -6.97 13.88 -7.92
C SER A 260 -7.60 12.49 -7.97
N PRO A 261 -8.90 12.40 -7.65
CA PRO A 261 -9.67 11.20 -7.95
C PRO A 261 -9.80 11.02 -9.47
N VAL A 262 -10.03 9.79 -9.90
CA VAL A 262 -10.25 9.43 -11.30
C VAL A 262 -11.46 8.49 -11.40
N THR A 263 -12.31 8.68 -12.41
CA THR A 263 -13.39 7.73 -12.68
C THR A 263 -12.83 6.44 -13.32
N THR A 264 -13.57 5.35 -13.14
CA THR A 264 -13.21 4.08 -13.80
C THR A 264 -13.15 4.26 -15.32
N LEU A 265 -14.06 5.04 -15.91
CA LEU A 265 -14.08 5.33 -17.35
C LEU A 265 -12.86 6.11 -17.82
N GLU A 266 -12.49 7.18 -17.09
CA GLU A 266 -11.26 7.96 -17.39
C GLU A 266 -10.01 7.10 -17.30
N LEU A 267 -9.91 6.27 -16.26
CA LEU A 267 -8.78 5.36 -16.08
C LEU A 267 -8.62 4.39 -17.25
N VAL A 268 -9.72 3.72 -17.65
CA VAL A 268 -9.70 2.74 -18.75
C VAL A 268 -9.32 3.41 -20.07
N ARG A 269 -9.86 4.59 -20.35
CA ARG A 269 -9.50 5.36 -21.55
C ARG A 269 -8.04 5.76 -21.54
N LEU A 270 -7.53 6.21 -20.42
CA LEU A 270 -6.14 6.61 -20.28
C LEU A 270 -5.17 5.42 -20.50
N VAL A 271 -5.50 4.26 -19.94
CA VAL A 271 -4.69 3.04 -20.17
C VAL A 271 -4.71 2.62 -21.64
N ALA A 272 -5.88 2.64 -22.29
CA ALA A 272 -6.03 2.29 -23.71
C ALA A 272 -5.25 3.26 -24.62
N GLU A 273 -5.37 4.56 -24.36
CA GLU A 273 -4.63 5.61 -25.07
C GLU A 273 -3.11 5.39 -24.96
N LEU A 274 -2.60 5.23 -23.74
CA LEU A 274 -1.15 5.06 -23.49
C LEU A 274 -0.62 3.72 -24.02
N ALA A 275 -1.48 2.69 -24.13
CA ALA A 275 -1.13 1.42 -24.78
C ALA A 275 -1.11 1.50 -26.31
N GLY A 276 -1.48 2.66 -26.89
CA GLY A 276 -1.41 2.93 -28.33
C GLY A 276 -2.54 2.29 -29.16
N LEU A 277 -3.67 1.95 -28.54
CA LEU A 277 -4.78 1.27 -29.23
C LEU A 277 -6.10 2.02 -28.99
N ALA A 278 -6.70 2.50 -30.07
CA ALA A 278 -8.04 3.06 -30.06
C ALA A 278 -9.08 1.94 -30.21
N LEU A 279 -9.50 1.36 -29.09
CA LEU A 279 -10.53 0.33 -29.08
C LEU A 279 -11.84 0.89 -28.50
N GLU A 280 -12.97 0.44 -29.06
CA GLU A 280 -14.27 0.72 -28.47
C GLU A 280 -14.39 0.06 -27.09
N LEU A 281 -15.00 0.78 -26.14
CA LEU A 281 -15.21 0.28 -24.79
C LEU A 281 -16.37 -0.74 -24.75
N GLU A 282 -16.14 -1.86 -24.13
CA GLU A 282 -17.18 -2.83 -23.82
C GLU A 282 -17.77 -2.52 -22.43
N ARG A 283 -19.07 -2.21 -22.37
CA ARG A 283 -19.79 -2.06 -21.11
C ARG A 283 -20.32 -3.41 -20.66
N ILE A 284 -19.94 -3.83 -19.45
CA ILE A 284 -20.45 -5.06 -18.86
C ILE A 284 -21.39 -4.73 -17.70
N ALA A 285 -22.47 -5.52 -17.59
CA ALA A 285 -23.40 -5.38 -16.47
C ALA A 285 -22.67 -5.63 -15.14
N PRO A 286 -23.01 -4.94 -14.07
CA PRO A 286 -22.54 -5.31 -12.73
C PRO A 286 -22.96 -6.75 -12.43
N ASP A 287 -22.01 -7.63 -12.22
CA ASP A 287 -22.29 -8.99 -11.79
C ASP A 287 -22.53 -8.98 -10.28
N ALA A 288 -23.74 -9.37 -9.85
CA ALA A 288 -24.12 -9.42 -8.45
C ALA A 288 -23.24 -10.38 -7.61
N GLY A 289 -22.52 -11.32 -8.26
CA GLY A 289 -21.58 -12.23 -7.61
C GLY A 289 -20.14 -11.69 -7.52
N LYS A 290 -19.81 -10.64 -8.28
CA LYS A 290 -18.48 -10.00 -8.28
C LYS A 290 -18.52 -8.62 -7.66
N VAL A 291 -18.97 -8.53 -6.42
CA VAL A 291 -18.84 -7.30 -5.65
C VAL A 291 -17.35 -6.97 -5.56
N ARG A 292 -16.90 -5.96 -6.30
CA ARG A 292 -15.53 -5.49 -6.15
C ARG A 292 -15.35 -4.99 -4.72
N LEU A 293 -14.42 -5.59 -4.00
CA LEU A 293 -14.07 -5.25 -2.62
C LEU A 293 -13.37 -3.87 -2.51
N THR A 294 -13.50 -3.03 -3.55
CA THR A 294 -12.90 -1.70 -3.62
C THR A 294 -14.01 -0.65 -3.67
N SER A 295 -14.03 0.22 -2.69
CA SER A 295 -14.95 1.34 -2.64
C SER A 295 -14.61 2.37 -3.71
N GLY A 296 -15.53 2.60 -4.63
CA GLY A 296 -15.65 3.86 -5.33
C GLY A 296 -16.85 4.61 -4.73
N GLY A 297 -16.82 5.93 -4.68
CA GLY A 297 -17.95 6.70 -4.16
C GLY A 297 -17.76 8.19 -4.39
N PRO A 298 -18.79 8.99 -4.12
CA PRO A 298 -18.74 10.44 -4.28
C PRO A 298 -17.97 11.11 -3.12
N TRP A 299 -16.79 10.58 -2.79
CA TRP A 299 -15.93 11.12 -1.74
C TRP A 299 -14.55 11.46 -2.29
N ARG A 300 -13.92 12.41 -1.66
CA ARG A 300 -12.55 12.83 -1.96
C ARG A 300 -11.67 12.58 -0.75
N LEU A 301 -10.50 12.00 -0.96
CA LEU A 301 -9.51 11.79 0.10
C LEU A 301 -8.64 13.04 0.23
N ASP A 302 -8.76 13.74 1.34
CA ASP A 302 -7.94 14.91 1.63
C ASP A 302 -6.59 14.49 2.22
N HIS A 303 -5.50 14.90 1.58
CA HIS A 303 -4.12 14.66 2.02
C HIS A 303 -3.43 15.91 2.57
N GLY A 304 -4.16 16.99 2.78
CA GLY A 304 -3.59 18.26 3.27
C GLY A 304 -2.94 18.16 4.65
N ALA A 305 -3.35 17.21 5.50
CA ALA A 305 -2.68 16.98 6.77
C ALA A 305 -1.26 16.41 6.57
N ALA A 306 -1.04 15.51 5.61
CA ALA A 306 0.29 14.99 5.29
C ALA A 306 1.23 16.12 4.84
N GLU A 307 0.75 17.06 4.02
CA GLU A 307 1.54 18.22 3.60
C GLU A 307 1.96 19.08 4.80
N ARG A 308 1.03 19.40 5.68
CA ARG A 308 1.31 20.27 6.85
C ARG A 308 2.19 19.61 7.91
N ILE A 309 2.03 18.30 8.13
CA ILE A 309 2.63 17.61 9.29
C ILE A 309 3.97 16.96 8.94
N ILE A 310 4.08 16.33 7.75
CA ILE A 310 5.31 15.64 7.33
C ILE A 310 5.93 16.23 6.06
N GLY A 311 5.41 17.35 5.54
CA GLY A 311 5.94 18.02 4.36
C GLY A 311 5.77 17.23 3.06
N TRP A 312 4.84 16.27 3.01
CA TRP A 312 4.65 15.40 1.86
C TRP A 312 3.43 15.80 1.03
N ARG A 313 3.61 15.78 -0.29
CA ARG A 313 2.55 15.90 -1.28
C ARG A 313 2.78 14.92 -2.44
N PRO A 314 1.72 14.48 -3.15
CA PRO A 314 1.87 13.67 -4.35
C PRO A 314 2.51 14.49 -5.47
N GLU A 315 3.38 13.87 -6.25
CA GLU A 315 4.07 14.51 -7.38
C GLU A 315 3.79 13.82 -8.71
N VAL A 316 3.42 12.53 -8.68
CA VAL A 316 3.17 11.73 -9.88
C VAL A 316 1.69 11.75 -10.22
N ASP A 317 1.32 12.32 -11.36
CA ASP A 317 -0.05 12.25 -11.86
C ASP A 317 -0.38 10.89 -12.50
N MET A 318 -1.67 10.66 -12.78
CA MET A 318 -2.14 9.38 -13.32
C MET A 318 -1.54 9.06 -14.70
N ARG A 319 -1.37 10.05 -15.56
CA ARG A 319 -0.83 9.86 -16.91
C ARG A 319 0.63 9.44 -16.85
N GLU A 320 1.41 10.15 -16.07
CA GLU A 320 2.82 9.84 -15.86
C GLU A 320 2.99 8.46 -15.20
N GLY A 321 2.25 8.19 -14.13
CA GLY A 321 2.37 6.93 -13.39
C GLY A 321 1.94 5.70 -14.19
N ILE A 322 0.85 5.79 -14.97
CA ILE A 322 0.44 4.71 -15.88
C ILE A 322 1.47 4.55 -17.02
N GLY A 323 1.98 5.64 -17.58
CA GLY A 323 3.03 5.60 -18.58
C GLY A 323 4.29 4.87 -18.09
N ARG A 324 4.73 5.15 -16.87
CA ARG A 324 5.86 4.45 -16.22
C ARG A 324 5.58 2.96 -16.03
N LEU A 325 4.38 2.60 -15.57
CA LEU A 325 3.97 1.20 -15.38
C LEU A 325 3.95 0.44 -16.72
N ILE A 326 3.38 1.03 -17.77
CA ILE A 326 3.35 0.46 -19.12
C ILE A 326 4.78 0.26 -19.65
N ALA A 327 5.63 1.28 -19.61
CA ALA A 327 7.01 1.21 -20.07
C ALA A 327 7.81 0.12 -19.33
N TRP A 328 7.61 0.00 -18.01
CA TRP A 328 8.22 -1.07 -17.21
C TRP A 328 7.77 -2.47 -17.65
N ARG A 329 6.47 -2.65 -17.95
CA ARG A 329 5.94 -3.93 -18.43
C ARG A 329 6.46 -4.29 -19.83
N GLU A 330 6.53 -3.31 -20.73
CA GLU A 330 7.05 -3.50 -22.09
C GLU A 330 8.53 -3.87 -22.11
N ALA A 331 9.34 -3.24 -21.27
CA ALA A 331 10.77 -3.55 -21.14
C ALA A 331 11.05 -4.98 -20.66
N ARG A 332 10.11 -5.61 -19.93
CA ARG A 332 10.22 -7.01 -19.46
C ARG A 332 9.63 -8.04 -20.43
N GLY A 333 9.04 -7.59 -21.52
CA GLY A 333 8.38 -8.45 -22.51
C GLY A 333 6.99 -8.91 -22.04
N ALA A 334 6.06 -9.09 -22.96
CA ALA A 334 4.69 -9.57 -22.70
C ALA A 334 4.61 -11.02 -22.17
N GLY A 335 5.71 -11.62 -21.76
CA GLY A 335 5.86 -13.01 -21.32
C GLY A 335 5.71 -13.28 -19.83
N GLY A 336 5.36 -12.28 -19.02
CA GLY A 336 5.23 -12.44 -17.57
C GLY A 336 3.82 -12.80 -17.13
N GLN A 337 3.53 -14.09 -17.00
CA GLN A 337 2.42 -14.68 -16.22
C GLN A 337 1.00 -14.19 -16.57
N THR A 338 0.39 -14.82 -17.54
CA THR A 338 -1.07 -14.93 -17.60
C THR A 338 -1.56 -15.64 -16.34
N VAL A 339 -2.44 -14.96 -15.57
CA VAL A 339 -3.22 -15.64 -14.53
C VAL A 339 -4.07 -16.69 -15.23
N GLY A 340 -3.81 -17.97 -14.93
CA GLY A 340 -4.82 -18.99 -15.12
C GLY A 340 -6.01 -18.62 -14.23
N VAL A 341 -7.18 -18.49 -14.84
CA VAL A 341 -8.48 -18.24 -14.22
C VAL A 341 -8.82 -19.37 -13.26
#